data_fa54730060a11a22921b86d9b7a0afcd
#
_entry.id   fa54730060a11a22921b86d9b7a0afcd
#
_cell.length_a   1.000
_cell.length_b   1.000
_cell.length_c   1.000
_cell.angle_alpha   90.00
_cell.angle_beta   90.00
_cell.angle_gamma   90.00
#
_symmetry.space_group_name_H-M   'P 1'
#
loop_
_entity.id
_entity.type
_entity.pdbx_description
1 polymer ?
#
loop_
_entity_poly.entity_id
_entity_poly.type
_entity_poly.pdbx_seq_one_letter_code
_entity_poly.pdbx_strand_id
1 'polypeptide(L)'
;MNGTPDDRGEDAASDPLEDAYARALALEKAGEADAAAAAWREVLALDPEDHGGAAVRLASLRRGEAPDRAPPAYVATLFDQHAAAFEEILVGQLGYRAPTRLAEMLAEVMAPDAEPSLLDLGCGTGLMAAALDAALPGERGHSTGLDLSEEMLGEADERGLYDALYVGDAVAFLLAPAEDEDGDVSGPWDLITAADVLPYLGGLEDLFAGAFAQLVPGGLMAISTETLPEDAFPPSGWTVGPHQRFHHAESYLRRALTEAGFEIAALEPWVIRTNLGNPEPGHLVVARRPAV
;
A
#
# COMPACT_ATOMS: atom_id res chain seq x y z
N MET A 1 12.73 39.46 -53.48
CA MET A 1 12.60 38.00 -53.42
C MET A 1 12.70 37.61 -51.97
N ASN A 2 11.57 37.54 -51.27
CA ASN A 2 11.49 37.15 -49.89
C ASN A 2 11.13 35.69 -49.84
N GLY A 3 12.07 34.82 -49.45
CA GLY A 3 11.77 33.45 -49.11
C GLY A 3 11.28 33.39 -47.66
N THR A 4 10.06 32.99 -47.47
CA THR A 4 9.49 32.58 -46.20
C THR A 4 10.17 31.28 -45.75
N PRO A 5 10.57 31.13 -44.48
CA PRO A 5 10.98 29.85 -43.93
C PRO A 5 9.71 28.95 -43.84
N ASP A 6 9.82 27.78 -44.39
CA ASP A 6 8.88 26.67 -44.31
C ASP A 6 8.91 26.14 -42.85
N ASP A 7 7.92 26.58 -42.07
CA ASP A 7 7.64 26.07 -40.73
C ASP A 7 6.92 24.72 -40.88
N ARG A 8 7.73 23.69 -41.21
CA ARG A 8 7.26 22.31 -41.06
C ARG A 8 7.31 21.98 -39.59
N GLY A 9 6.17 22.09 -38.93
CA GLY A 9 5.97 21.52 -37.62
C GLY A 9 6.48 20.08 -37.64
N GLU A 10 7.47 19.79 -36.80
CA GLU A 10 7.84 18.43 -36.45
C GLU A 10 6.58 17.82 -35.84
N ASP A 11 5.90 16.95 -36.57
CA ASP A 11 4.96 15.99 -36.00
C ASP A 11 5.76 15.23 -34.93
N ALA A 12 5.59 15.60 -33.66
CA ALA A 12 6.12 14.83 -32.56
C ALA A 12 5.57 13.41 -32.72
N ALA A 13 6.42 12.47 -33.08
CA ALA A 13 6.04 11.07 -33.15
C ALA A 13 5.46 10.70 -31.79
N SER A 14 4.20 10.24 -31.77
CA SER A 14 3.55 9.81 -30.54
C SER A 14 4.38 8.69 -29.89
N ASP A 15 4.48 8.71 -28.58
CA ASP A 15 5.13 7.66 -27.82
C ASP A 15 4.31 6.35 -27.94
N PRO A 16 4.89 5.26 -28.48
CA PRO A 16 4.19 3.99 -28.63
C PRO A 16 3.61 3.45 -27.32
N LEU A 17 4.26 3.70 -26.19
CA LEU A 17 3.79 3.29 -24.86
C LEU A 17 2.56 4.12 -24.45
N GLU A 18 2.59 5.42 -24.64
CA GLU A 18 1.46 6.32 -24.31
C GLU A 18 0.23 5.97 -25.17
N ASP A 19 0.41 5.73 -26.47
CA ASP A 19 -0.66 5.31 -27.37
C ASP A 19 -1.26 3.95 -26.99
N ALA A 20 -0.42 2.97 -26.64
CA ALA A 20 -0.87 1.64 -26.22
C ALA A 20 -1.64 1.74 -24.89
N TYR A 21 -1.14 2.52 -23.94
CA TYR A 21 -1.78 2.75 -22.64
C TYR A 21 -3.14 3.45 -22.79
N ALA A 22 -3.21 4.52 -23.55
CA ALA A 22 -4.47 5.25 -23.79
C ALA A 22 -5.51 4.34 -24.46
N ARG A 23 -5.09 3.52 -25.44
CA ARG A 23 -5.96 2.54 -26.10
C ARG A 23 -6.47 1.49 -25.11
N ALA A 24 -5.59 0.92 -24.28
CA ALA A 24 -5.94 -0.09 -23.29
C ALA A 24 -6.99 0.45 -22.30
N LEU A 25 -6.79 1.67 -21.76
CA LEU A 25 -7.75 2.35 -20.88
C LEU A 25 -9.10 2.60 -21.56
N ALA A 26 -9.10 3.01 -22.83
CA ALA A 26 -10.34 3.26 -23.57
C ALA A 26 -11.15 1.98 -23.73
N LEU A 27 -10.50 0.87 -24.07
CA LEU A 27 -11.13 -0.45 -24.22
C LEU A 27 -11.65 -0.99 -22.89
N GLU A 28 -10.89 -0.81 -21.79
CA GLU A 28 -11.31 -1.19 -20.45
C GLU A 28 -12.56 -0.41 -20.02
N LYS A 29 -12.58 0.92 -20.22
CA LYS A 29 -13.74 1.77 -19.95
C LYS A 29 -14.96 1.43 -20.82
N ALA A 30 -14.75 0.93 -22.03
CA ALA A 30 -15.80 0.47 -22.92
C ALA A 30 -16.36 -0.92 -22.53
N GLY A 31 -15.71 -1.62 -21.58
CA GLY A 31 -16.09 -2.97 -21.17
C GLY A 31 -15.66 -4.06 -22.17
N GLU A 32 -14.77 -3.73 -23.11
CA GLU A 32 -14.25 -4.65 -24.13
C GLU A 32 -13.10 -5.50 -23.57
N ALA A 33 -13.40 -6.37 -22.59
CA ALA A 33 -12.40 -7.05 -21.76
C ALA A 33 -11.31 -7.81 -22.53
N ASP A 34 -11.66 -8.50 -23.63
CA ASP A 34 -10.67 -9.28 -24.42
C ASP A 34 -9.76 -8.36 -25.23
N ALA A 35 -10.31 -7.28 -25.80
CA ALA A 35 -9.53 -6.28 -26.52
C ALA A 35 -8.65 -5.46 -25.56
N ALA A 36 -9.19 -5.06 -24.41
CA ALA A 36 -8.44 -4.39 -23.35
C ALA A 36 -7.26 -5.25 -22.88
N ALA A 37 -7.49 -6.56 -22.66
CA ALA A 37 -6.43 -7.47 -22.24
C ALA A 37 -5.33 -7.63 -23.30
N ALA A 38 -5.67 -7.62 -24.58
CA ALA A 38 -4.67 -7.64 -25.65
C ALA A 38 -3.82 -6.35 -25.63
N ALA A 39 -4.47 -5.19 -25.45
CA ALA A 39 -3.79 -3.90 -25.38
C ALA A 39 -2.92 -3.78 -24.10
N TRP A 40 -3.38 -4.27 -22.94
CA TRP A 40 -2.58 -4.29 -21.71
C TRP A 40 -1.33 -5.20 -21.82
N ARG A 41 -1.40 -6.31 -22.57
CA ARG A 41 -0.20 -7.13 -22.85
C ARG A 41 0.81 -6.39 -23.75
N GLU A 42 0.33 -5.54 -24.66
CA GLU A 42 1.20 -4.68 -25.46
C GLU A 42 1.88 -3.61 -24.59
N VAL A 43 1.14 -2.98 -23.66
CA VAL A 43 1.70 -2.04 -22.67
C VAL A 43 2.81 -2.73 -21.87
N LEU A 44 2.55 -3.92 -21.32
CA LEU A 44 3.54 -4.67 -20.53
C LEU A 44 4.77 -5.09 -21.36
N ALA A 45 4.61 -5.30 -22.66
CA ALA A 45 5.74 -5.60 -23.55
C ALA A 45 6.60 -4.37 -23.85
N LEU A 46 6.01 -3.17 -23.87
CA LEU A 46 6.69 -1.90 -24.08
C LEU A 46 7.33 -1.36 -22.79
N ASP A 47 6.71 -1.63 -21.63
CA ASP A 47 7.16 -1.24 -20.29
C ASP A 47 7.23 -2.48 -19.37
N PRO A 48 8.36 -3.20 -19.35
CA PRO A 48 8.52 -4.39 -18.51
C PRO A 48 8.55 -4.11 -16.99
N GLU A 49 8.81 -2.86 -16.57
CA GLU A 49 8.75 -2.43 -15.15
C GLU A 49 7.31 -2.18 -14.72
N ASP A 50 6.40 -2.11 -15.69
CA ASP A 50 4.95 -2.01 -15.49
C ASP A 50 4.50 -0.79 -14.67
N HIS A 51 5.03 0.40 -14.99
CA HIS A 51 4.60 1.67 -14.38
C HIS A 51 3.09 1.93 -14.56
N GLY A 52 2.47 1.38 -15.59
CA GLY A 52 1.03 1.49 -15.88
C GLY A 52 0.14 0.50 -15.12
N GLY A 53 0.71 -0.49 -14.42
CA GLY A 53 -0.03 -1.51 -13.70
C GLY A 53 -0.80 -2.48 -14.60
N ALA A 54 -0.26 -2.81 -15.79
CA ALA A 54 -0.92 -3.69 -16.75
C ALA A 54 -1.14 -5.11 -16.20
N ALA A 55 -0.23 -5.62 -15.37
CA ALA A 55 -0.36 -6.93 -14.74
C ALA A 55 -1.57 -7.01 -13.80
N VAL A 56 -1.74 -6.04 -12.89
CA VAL A 56 -2.90 -6.01 -11.98
C VAL A 56 -4.20 -5.72 -12.71
N ARG A 57 -4.17 -4.97 -13.82
CA ARG A 57 -5.34 -4.74 -14.68
C ARG A 57 -5.77 -6.01 -15.42
N LEU A 58 -4.81 -6.78 -15.94
CA LEU A 58 -5.09 -8.08 -16.54
C LEU A 58 -5.72 -9.06 -15.54
N ALA A 59 -5.21 -9.09 -14.31
CA ALA A 59 -5.77 -9.90 -13.23
C ALA A 59 -7.19 -9.44 -12.86
N SER A 60 -7.42 -8.13 -12.71
CA SER A 60 -8.74 -7.54 -12.43
C SER A 60 -9.77 -7.88 -13.51
N LEU A 61 -9.37 -7.86 -14.78
CA LEU A 61 -10.19 -8.29 -15.92
C LEU A 61 -10.40 -9.80 -15.98
N ARG A 62 -9.76 -10.60 -15.12
CA ARG A 62 -9.71 -12.08 -15.18
C ARG A 62 -9.19 -12.59 -16.53
N ARG A 63 -8.19 -11.91 -17.07
CA ARG A 63 -7.53 -12.22 -18.36
C ARG A 63 -6.02 -12.44 -18.22
N GLY A 64 -5.51 -12.50 -16.99
CA GLY A 64 -4.14 -12.80 -16.60
C GLY A 64 -4.12 -13.45 -15.22
N GLU A 65 -3.00 -14.07 -14.88
CA GLU A 65 -2.73 -14.52 -13.51
C GLU A 65 -2.52 -13.28 -12.63
N ALA A 66 -2.97 -13.35 -11.39
CA ALA A 66 -2.68 -12.31 -10.41
C ALA A 66 -1.19 -12.35 -10.07
N PRO A 67 -0.47 -11.23 -10.17
CA PRO A 67 0.90 -11.17 -9.67
C PRO A 67 0.91 -11.33 -8.15
N ASP A 68 2.04 -11.73 -7.57
CA ASP A 68 2.17 -11.86 -6.11
C ASP A 68 2.05 -10.50 -5.39
N ARG A 69 2.30 -9.41 -6.10
CA ARG A 69 2.11 -8.03 -5.64
C ARG A 69 1.93 -7.08 -6.84
N ALA A 70 1.40 -5.90 -6.57
CA ALA A 70 1.42 -4.81 -7.55
C ALA A 70 2.88 -4.42 -7.84
N PRO A 71 3.23 -4.13 -9.11
CA PRO A 71 4.57 -3.68 -9.45
C PRO A 71 4.97 -2.43 -8.64
N PRO A 72 6.15 -2.41 -7.99
CA PRO A 72 6.56 -1.25 -7.20
C PRO A 72 6.59 0.06 -8.01
N ALA A 73 7.02 0.00 -9.28
CA ALA A 73 7.02 1.14 -10.18
C ALA A 73 5.61 1.71 -10.41
N TYR A 74 4.61 0.84 -10.56
CA TYR A 74 3.21 1.26 -10.66
C TYR A 74 2.72 1.95 -9.39
N VAL A 75 3.02 1.37 -8.21
CA VAL A 75 2.60 1.93 -6.92
C VAL A 75 3.23 3.30 -6.71
N ALA A 76 4.56 3.43 -6.90
CA ALA A 76 5.27 4.70 -6.80
C ALA A 76 4.65 5.76 -7.74
N THR A 77 4.52 5.45 -9.04
CA THR A 77 3.92 6.36 -10.02
C THR A 77 2.51 6.80 -9.64
N LEU A 78 1.68 5.86 -9.15
CA LEU A 78 0.30 6.15 -8.74
C LEU A 78 0.26 7.17 -7.59
N PHE A 79 1.10 6.99 -6.58
CA PHE A 79 1.12 7.84 -5.40
C PHE A 79 1.83 9.17 -5.65
N ASP A 80 2.92 9.22 -6.42
CA ASP A 80 3.57 10.47 -6.82
C ASP A 80 2.59 11.43 -7.53
N GLN A 81 1.76 10.91 -8.44
CA GLN A 81 0.78 11.72 -9.16
C GLN A 81 -0.32 12.31 -8.26
N HIS A 82 -0.53 11.76 -7.08
CA HIS A 82 -1.65 12.13 -6.21
C HIS A 82 -1.22 12.79 -4.89
N ALA A 83 0.08 12.85 -4.57
CA ALA A 83 0.59 13.27 -3.27
C ALA A 83 -0.01 14.60 -2.78
N ALA A 84 0.06 15.65 -3.57
CA ALA A 84 -0.43 16.98 -3.21
C ALA A 84 -1.95 17.07 -2.92
N ALA A 85 -2.76 16.14 -3.45
CA ALA A 85 -4.21 16.11 -3.24
C ALA A 85 -4.66 14.88 -2.43
N PHE A 86 -3.72 14.08 -1.94
CA PHE A 86 -3.97 12.76 -1.38
C PHE A 86 -4.97 12.79 -0.22
N GLU A 87 -4.75 13.65 0.78
CA GLU A 87 -5.62 13.72 1.95
C GLU A 87 -7.01 14.28 1.62
N GLU A 88 -7.10 15.28 0.72
CA GLU A 88 -8.39 15.79 0.28
C GLU A 88 -9.21 14.68 -0.39
N ILE A 89 -8.58 13.87 -1.22
CA ILE A 89 -9.25 12.75 -1.90
C ILE A 89 -9.56 11.64 -0.90
N LEU A 90 -8.56 11.12 -0.19
CA LEU A 90 -8.69 9.91 0.61
C LEU A 90 -9.54 10.15 1.88
N VAL A 91 -9.23 11.19 2.64
CA VAL A 91 -9.93 11.51 3.89
C VAL A 91 -11.21 12.30 3.61
N GLY A 92 -11.12 13.33 2.76
CA GLY A 92 -12.23 14.25 2.49
C GLY A 92 -13.33 13.63 1.63
N GLN A 93 -12.98 13.01 0.50
CA GLN A 93 -13.95 12.51 -0.46
C GLN A 93 -14.32 11.04 -0.23
N LEU A 94 -13.35 10.18 0.08
CA LEU A 94 -13.55 8.73 0.26
C LEU A 94 -13.84 8.32 1.71
N GLY A 95 -13.70 9.25 2.67
CA GLY A 95 -14.03 9.01 4.07
C GLY A 95 -13.11 8.00 4.78
N TYR A 96 -11.84 7.90 4.35
CA TYR A 96 -10.87 6.99 4.93
C TYR A 96 -10.58 7.32 6.40
N ARG A 97 -10.77 6.35 7.29
CA ARG A 97 -10.62 6.48 8.74
C ARG A 97 -9.83 5.32 9.38
N ALA A 98 -9.24 4.44 8.56
CA ALA A 98 -8.53 3.29 9.08
C ALA A 98 -7.38 3.66 10.03
N PRO A 99 -6.54 4.70 9.79
CA PRO A 99 -5.50 5.11 10.73
C PRO A 99 -6.05 5.49 12.10
N THR A 100 -7.12 6.30 12.14
CA THR A 100 -7.76 6.72 13.40
C THR A 100 -8.25 5.50 14.19
N ARG A 101 -8.96 4.56 13.53
CA ARG A 101 -9.48 3.38 14.23
C ARG A 101 -8.37 2.43 14.68
N LEU A 102 -7.34 2.21 13.84
CA LEU A 102 -6.16 1.41 14.22
C LEU A 102 -5.45 2.00 15.45
N ALA A 103 -5.28 3.32 15.50
CA ALA A 103 -4.68 3.98 16.65
C ALA A 103 -5.53 3.82 17.92
N GLU A 104 -6.87 3.90 17.84
CA GLU A 104 -7.77 3.59 18.94
C GLU A 104 -7.63 2.14 19.41
N MET A 105 -7.59 1.16 18.47
CA MET A 105 -7.42 -0.26 18.78
C MET A 105 -6.06 -0.52 19.47
N LEU A 106 -5.01 0.16 19.04
CA LEU A 106 -3.68 0.09 19.69
C LEU A 106 -3.73 0.66 21.11
N ALA A 107 -4.40 1.79 21.32
CA ALA A 107 -4.56 2.38 22.65
C ALA A 107 -5.32 1.46 23.63
N GLU A 108 -6.19 0.57 23.13
CA GLU A 108 -6.91 -0.42 23.96
C GLU A 108 -6.00 -1.56 24.46
N VAL A 109 -4.89 -1.86 23.75
CA VAL A 109 -4.02 -3.01 24.03
C VAL A 109 -2.61 -2.67 24.49
N MET A 110 -2.21 -1.40 24.35
CA MET A 110 -0.92 -0.87 24.82
C MET A 110 -1.00 -0.39 26.25
N ALA A 111 0.16 -0.32 26.93
CA ALA A 111 0.23 0.32 28.25
C ALA A 111 0.00 1.83 28.09
N PRO A 112 -0.68 2.49 29.05
CA PRO A 112 -1.02 3.92 28.94
C PRO A 112 0.19 4.86 28.91
N ASP A 113 1.34 4.42 29.39
CA ASP A 113 2.61 5.14 29.47
C ASP A 113 3.65 4.59 28.48
N ALA A 114 3.22 3.84 27.47
CA ALA A 114 4.11 3.33 26.44
C ALA A 114 4.60 4.46 25.53
N GLU A 115 5.89 4.46 25.25
CA GLU A 115 6.58 5.32 24.27
C GLU A 115 7.15 4.44 23.15
N PRO A 116 6.29 3.87 22.28
CA PRO A 116 6.72 2.86 21.33
C PRO A 116 7.59 3.46 20.22
N SER A 117 8.70 2.79 19.91
CA SER A 117 9.37 2.99 18.63
C SER A 117 8.48 2.49 17.50
N LEU A 118 8.38 3.28 16.42
CA LEU A 118 7.45 3.06 15.31
C LEU A 118 8.20 2.81 14.00
N LEU A 119 7.82 1.75 13.30
CA LEU A 119 8.05 1.59 11.87
C LEU A 119 6.71 1.66 11.15
N ASP A 120 6.52 2.68 10.31
CA ASP A 120 5.30 2.89 9.52
C ASP A 120 5.57 2.55 8.05
N LEU A 121 5.09 1.39 7.61
CA LEU A 121 5.25 0.86 6.27
C LEU A 121 4.18 1.44 5.35
N GLY A 122 4.60 2.03 4.21
CA GLY A 122 3.72 2.78 3.34
C GLY A 122 3.13 3.98 4.08
N CYS A 123 4.00 4.77 4.71
CA CYS A 123 3.59 5.86 5.62
C CYS A 123 2.81 6.99 4.91
N GLY A 124 2.93 7.09 3.57
CA GLY A 124 2.27 8.12 2.79
C GLY A 124 2.60 9.51 3.32
N THR A 125 1.59 10.33 3.53
CA THR A 125 1.70 11.68 4.12
C THR A 125 1.76 11.69 5.66
N GLY A 126 1.85 10.52 6.33
CA GLY A 126 1.94 10.41 7.79
C GLY A 126 0.61 10.33 8.54
N LEU A 127 -0.47 9.91 7.89
CA LEU A 127 -1.80 9.81 8.53
C LEU A 127 -1.81 8.86 9.73
N MET A 128 -1.05 7.74 9.69
CA MET A 128 -0.99 6.79 10.79
C MET A 128 -0.23 7.35 11.99
N ALA A 129 0.91 7.99 11.75
CA ALA A 129 1.68 8.66 12.80
C ALA A 129 0.86 9.76 13.50
N ALA A 130 0.17 10.61 12.72
CA ALA A 130 -0.70 11.64 13.26
C ALA A 130 -1.87 11.06 14.09
N ALA A 131 -2.43 9.92 13.67
CA ALA A 131 -3.49 9.24 14.40
C ALA A 131 -2.99 8.65 15.73
N LEU A 132 -1.77 8.12 15.75
CA LEU A 132 -1.13 7.62 16.97
C LEU A 132 -0.87 8.76 17.96
N ASP A 133 -0.35 9.91 17.52
CA ASP A 133 -0.14 11.08 18.37
C ASP A 133 -1.46 11.60 18.99
N ALA A 134 -2.55 11.47 18.28
CA ALA A 134 -3.87 11.86 18.77
C ALA A 134 -4.47 10.85 19.76
N ALA A 135 -4.16 9.57 19.63
CA ALA A 135 -4.79 8.50 20.41
C ALA A 135 -3.98 8.07 21.64
N LEU A 136 -2.64 8.15 21.58
CA LEU A 136 -1.75 7.78 22.66
C LEU A 136 -1.40 8.99 23.52
N PRO A 137 -1.49 8.91 24.86
CA PRO A 137 -1.28 10.07 25.75
C PRO A 137 0.20 10.44 25.97
N GLY A 138 1.13 9.56 25.58
CA GLY A 138 2.58 9.74 25.70
C GLY A 138 3.22 10.23 24.40
N GLU A 139 4.50 10.57 24.45
CA GLU A 139 5.32 10.78 23.26
C GLU A 139 5.65 9.42 22.62
N ARG A 140 5.75 9.37 21.31
CA ARG A 140 6.30 8.19 20.63
C ARG A 140 7.82 8.17 20.83
N GLY A 141 8.39 6.97 20.90
CA GLY A 141 9.81 6.76 20.72
C GLY A 141 10.25 7.10 19.28
N HIS A 142 11.44 6.66 18.90
CA HIS A 142 11.94 6.88 17.54
C HIS A 142 10.95 6.37 16.48
N SER A 143 10.66 7.20 15.49
CA SER A 143 9.67 6.92 14.44
C SER A 143 10.31 6.95 13.05
N THR A 144 10.15 5.87 12.33
CA THR A 144 10.62 5.70 10.97
C THR A 144 9.45 5.50 10.02
N GLY A 145 9.39 6.30 8.96
CA GLY A 145 8.45 6.12 7.85
C GLY A 145 9.14 5.54 6.62
N LEU A 146 8.45 4.64 5.94
CA LEU A 146 8.91 4.05 4.68
C LEU A 146 7.79 4.14 3.64
N ASP A 147 8.08 4.62 2.44
CA ASP A 147 7.15 4.62 1.31
C ASP A 147 7.88 4.41 -0.02
N LEU A 148 7.17 3.95 -1.05
CA LEU A 148 7.69 3.83 -2.41
C LEU A 148 7.71 5.19 -3.14
N SER A 149 6.87 6.13 -2.72
CA SER A 149 6.68 7.44 -3.34
C SER A 149 7.55 8.50 -2.65
N GLU A 150 8.47 9.09 -3.41
CA GLU A 150 9.28 10.21 -2.92
C GLU A 150 8.42 11.45 -2.64
N GLU A 151 7.40 11.69 -3.44
CA GLU A 151 6.48 12.83 -3.28
C GLU A 151 5.64 12.69 -1.99
N MET A 152 5.19 11.47 -1.64
CA MET A 152 4.50 11.22 -0.37
C MET A 152 5.41 11.45 0.83
N LEU A 153 6.67 11.01 0.74
CA LEU A 153 7.65 11.26 1.80
C LEU A 153 7.96 12.75 1.97
N GLY A 154 7.97 13.52 0.87
CA GLY A 154 8.08 14.98 0.93
C GLY A 154 6.97 15.62 1.76
N GLU A 155 5.72 15.22 1.55
CA GLU A 155 4.58 15.69 2.34
C GLU A 155 4.67 15.25 3.82
N ALA A 156 5.16 14.03 4.09
CA ALA A 156 5.37 13.54 5.45
C ALA A 156 6.50 14.30 6.18
N ASP A 157 7.59 14.64 5.48
CA ASP A 157 8.71 15.41 6.01
C ASP A 157 8.28 16.82 6.42
N GLU A 158 7.50 17.51 5.57
CA GLU A 158 6.93 18.82 5.88
C GLU A 158 6.10 18.84 7.17
N ARG A 159 5.50 17.71 7.55
CA ARG A 159 4.70 17.58 8.77
C ARG A 159 5.54 17.30 10.02
N GLY A 160 6.78 16.85 9.84
CA GLY A 160 7.70 16.58 10.95
C GLY A 160 7.21 15.47 11.91
N LEU A 161 6.56 14.43 11.36
CA LEU A 161 5.96 13.33 12.13
C LEU A 161 6.92 12.16 12.36
N TYR A 162 8.04 12.11 11.65
CA TYR A 162 9.02 11.03 11.68
C TYR A 162 10.41 11.57 11.95
N ASP A 163 11.22 10.77 12.68
CA ASP A 163 12.64 11.05 12.91
C ASP A 163 13.49 10.65 11.70
N ALA A 164 13.02 9.66 10.93
CA ALA A 164 13.66 9.20 9.71
C ALA A 164 12.63 8.79 8.66
N LEU A 165 12.94 9.07 7.38
CA LEU A 165 12.12 8.71 6.22
C LEU A 165 12.97 8.02 5.16
N TYR A 166 12.47 6.93 4.60
CA TYR A 166 13.18 6.14 3.59
C TYR A 166 12.31 5.80 2.40
N VAL A 167 12.87 5.92 1.19
CA VAL A 167 12.24 5.40 -0.03
C VAL A 167 12.52 3.90 -0.11
N GLY A 168 11.48 3.06 -0.15
CA GLY A 168 11.68 1.64 -0.25
C GLY A 168 10.42 0.78 -0.25
N ASP A 169 10.61 -0.48 -0.65
CA ASP A 169 9.55 -1.50 -0.62
C ASP A 169 9.44 -2.10 0.79
N ALA A 170 8.21 -2.13 1.33
CA ALA A 170 7.94 -2.58 2.69
C ALA A 170 8.40 -4.02 2.97
N VAL A 171 8.18 -4.95 2.03
CA VAL A 171 8.58 -6.36 2.21
C VAL A 171 10.09 -6.49 2.12
N ALA A 172 10.72 -5.83 1.13
CA ALA A 172 12.17 -5.87 0.99
C ALA A 172 12.88 -5.29 2.22
N PHE A 173 12.38 -4.17 2.76
CA PHE A 173 12.93 -3.55 3.97
C PHE A 173 12.84 -4.47 5.19
N LEU A 174 11.70 -5.13 5.40
CA LEU A 174 11.53 -6.05 6.53
C LEU A 174 12.41 -7.29 6.45
N LEU A 175 12.66 -7.80 5.23
CA LEU A 175 13.48 -9.01 5.03
C LEU A 175 14.98 -8.72 5.02
N ALA A 176 15.38 -7.52 4.63
CA ALA A 176 16.77 -7.06 4.60
C ALA A 176 16.82 -5.57 4.96
N PRO A 177 16.69 -5.23 6.25
CA PRO A 177 16.74 -3.83 6.68
C PRO A 177 18.04 -3.19 6.20
N ALA A 178 17.93 -2.01 5.60
CA ALA A 178 19.10 -1.26 5.21
C ALA A 178 19.85 -0.83 6.48
N GLU A 179 21.16 -1.06 6.51
CA GLU A 179 22.03 -0.38 7.46
C GLU A 179 22.40 0.96 6.82
N ASP A 180 22.03 2.08 7.43
CA ASP A 180 22.61 3.36 7.06
C ASP A 180 24.06 3.46 7.55
N GLU A 181 24.78 4.50 7.08
CA GLU A 181 26.19 4.72 7.48
C GLU A 181 26.34 4.93 8.99
N ASP A 182 25.26 5.28 9.70
CA ASP A 182 25.20 5.55 11.14
C ASP A 182 24.64 4.36 11.94
N GLY A 183 24.11 3.30 11.29
CA GLY A 183 23.62 2.05 11.91
C GLY A 183 22.23 2.15 12.56
N ASP A 184 21.47 3.19 12.26
CA ASP A 184 20.23 3.54 12.96
C ASP A 184 18.93 2.99 12.35
N VAL A 185 18.97 2.29 11.21
CA VAL A 185 17.75 1.87 10.47
C VAL A 185 17.22 0.52 10.95
N SER A 186 17.86 -0.11 11.90
CA SER A 186 17.51 -1.46 12.31
C SER A 186 16.70 -1.46 13.61
N GLY A 187 15.52 -2.14 13.56
CA GLY A 187 14.78 -2.55 14.76
C GLY A 187 15.68 -3.23 15.82
N PRO A 188 15.09 -3.85 16.81
CA PRO A 188 13.68 -4.24 16.85
C PRO A 188 12.75 -3.10 17.24
N TRP A 189 11.54 -3.09 16.63
CA TRP A 189 10.51 -2.09 16.84
C TRP A 189 9.48 -2.52 17.89
N ASP A 190 8.91 -1.57 18.64
CA ASP A 190 7.78 -1.84 19.54
C ASP A 190 6.47 -1.94 18.74
N LEU A 191 6.36 -1.16 17.66
CA LEU A 191 5.17 -1.06 16.83
C LEU A 191 5.55 -1.02 15.34
N ILE A 192 4.91 -1.87 14.55
CA ILE A 192 4.94 -1.81 13.08
C ILE A 192 3.53 -1.54 12.58
N THR A 193 3.36 -0.54 11.72
CA THR A 193 2.07 -0.22 11.10
C THR A 193 2.13 -0.37 9.59
N ALA A 194 0.99 -0.76 8.96
CA ALA A 194 0.82 -0.81 7.51
C ALA A 194 -0.65 -0.51 7.16
N ALA A 195 -0.99 0.76 7.14
CA ALA A 195 -2.33 1.23 6.82
C ALA A 195 -2.45 1.49 5.30
N ASP A 196 -3.33 0.76 4.61
CA ASP A 196 -3.57 0.81 3.16
C ASP A 196 -2.40 0.32 2.27
N VAL A 197 -1.50 -0.51 2.82
CA VAL A 197 -0.39 -1.15 2.08
C VAL A 197 -0.81 -2.49 1.50
N LEU A 198 -1.51 -3.32 2.28
CA LEU A 198 -1.85 -4.68 1.91
C LEU A 198 -2.71 -4.79 0.62
N PRO A 199 -3.52 -3.81 0.24
CA PRO A 199 -4.19 -3.81 -1.06
C PRO A 199 -3.27 -3.78 -2.28
N TYR A 200 -1.96 -3.65 -2.09
CA TYR A 200 -0.93 -3.76 -3.15
C TYR A 200 -0.13 -5.06 -3.08
N LEU A 201 -0.42 -5.94 -2.12
CA LEU A 201 0.24 -7.21 -1.87
C LEU A 201 -0.77 -8.36 -2.01
N GLY A 202 -0.40 -9.43 -2.72
CA GLY A 202 -1.18 -10.67 -2.80
C GLY A 202 -0.88 -11.60 -1.64
N GLY A 203 0.23 -12.32 -1.71
CA GLY A 203 0.73 -13.11 -0.58
C GLY A 203 1.30 -12.23 0.53
N LEU A 204 0.95 -12.52 1.78
CA LEU A 204 1.37 -11.72 2.95
C LEU A 204 2.38 -12.44 3.84
N GLU A 205 2.79 -13.65 3.47
CA GLU A 205 3.68 -14.50 4.27
C GLU A 205 5.01 -13.82 4.57
N ASP A 206 5.65 -13.23 3.55
CA ASP A 206 6.94 -12.55 3.69
C ASP A 206 6.82 -11.26 4.50
N LEU A 207 5.73 -10.48 4.31
CA LEU A 207 5.44 -9.30 5.12
C LEU A 207 5.33 -9.66 6.61
N PHE A 208 4.55 -10.70 6.92
CA PHE A 208 4.32 -11.10 8.31
C PHE A 208 5.56 -11.74 8.94
N ALA A 209 6.29 -12.58 8.20
CA ALA A 209 7.56 -13.16 8.68
C ALA A 209 8.60 -12.07 8.97
N GLY A 210 8.74 -11.10 8.06
CA GLY A 210 9.66 -9.98 8.24
C GLY A 210 9.24 -9.07 9.41
N ALA A 211 7.96 -8.70 9.51
CA ALA A 211 7.46 -7.91 10.63
C ALA A 211 7.64 -8.63 11.98
N PHE A 212 7.39 -9.94 12.02
CA PHE A 212 7.63 -10.74 13.22
C PHE A 212 9.10 -10.71 13.65
N ALA A 213 10.02 -10.81 12.71
CA ALA A 213 11.46 -10.78 12.99
C ALA A 213 11.91 -9.41 13.53
N GLN A 214 11.34 -8.33 13.02
CA GLN A 214 11.71 -6.94 13.33
C GLN A 214 11.02 -6.36 14.57
N LEU A 215 9.98 -7.01 15.10
CA LEU A 215 9.34 -6.58 16.35
C LEU A 215 10.10 -7.06 17.59
N VAL A 216 10.06 -6.31 18.68
CA VAL A 216 10.47 -6.81 20.01
C VAL A 216 9.50 -7.92 20.49
N PRO A 217 9.90 -8.82 21.40
CA PRO A 217 8.96 -9.68 22.10
C PRO A 217 7.90 -8.86 22.83
N GLY A 218 6.63 -9.13 22.58
CA GLY A 218 5.50 -8.33 23.07
C GLY A 218 5.08 -7.17 22.16
N GLY A 219 5.87 -6.85 21.14
CA GLY A 219 5.59 -5.79 20.16
C GLY A 219 4.34 -6.07 19.33
N LEU A 220 3.81 -5.02 18.72
CA LEU A 220 2.54 -5.02 18.01
C LEU A 220 2.72 -4.71 16.52
N MET A 221 1.88 -5.34 15.70
CA MET A 221 1.66 -4.96 14.29
C MET A 221 0.21 -4.55 14.11
N ALA A 222 -0.04 -3.40 13.47
CA ALA A 222 -1.37 -2.90 13.14
C ALA A 222 -1.51 -2.68 11.63
N ILE A 223 -2.51 -3.33 11.02
CA ILE A 223 -2.69 -3.35 9.56
C ILE A 223 -4.14 -3.16 9.16
N SER A 224 -4.35 -2.68 7.93
CA SER A 224 -5.65 -2.69 7.27
C SER A 224 -5.61 -3.50 5.98
N THR A 225 -6.71 -4.19 5.66
CA THR A 225 -6.89 -4.94 4.40
C THR A 225 -8.20 -4.58 3.74
N GLU A 226 -8.33 -4.86 2.45
CA GLU A 226 -9.62 -4.95 1.77
C GLU A 226 -10.06 -6.40 1.66
N THR A 227 -11.37 -6.64 1.60
CA THR A 227 -11.94 -7.99 1.53
C THR A 227 -13.13 -8.08 0.59
N LEU A 228 -13.51 -9.31 0.26
CA LEU A 228 -14.70 -9.69 -0.47
C LEU A 228 -15.45 -10.76 0.36
N PRO A 229 -16.67 -11.16 -0.03
CA PRO A 229 -17.31 -12.32 0.56
C PRO A 229 -16.38 -13.55 0.51
N GLU A 230 -16.37 -14.33 1.58
CA GLU A 230 -15.41 -15.44 1.77
C GLU A 230 -15.44 -16.46 0.61
N ASP A 231 -16.62 -16.70 0.02
CA ASP A 231 -16.83 -17.62 -1.11
C ASP A 231 -16.33 -17.07 -2.47
N ALA A 232 -15.93 -15.80 -2.52
CA ALA A 232 -15.37 -15.18 -3.72
C ALA A 232 -13.86 -15.46 -3.88
N PHE A 233 -13.21 -15.98 -2.85
CA PHE A 233 -11.76 -16.20 -2.87
C PHE A 233 -11.36 -17.55 -3.46
N PRO A 234 -10.25 -17.61 -4.22
CA PRO A 234 -9.61 -18.86 -4.60
C PRO A 234 -8.96 -19.54 -3.37
N PRO A 235 -8.46 -20.78 -3.50
CA PRO A 235 -7.78 -21.48 -2.40
C PRO A 235 -6.56 -20.76 -1.82
N SER A 236 -5.94 -19.83 -2.54
CA SER A 236 -4.87 -18.96 -2.02
C SER A 236 -5.34 -18.07 -0.87
N GLY A 237 -6.62 -17.68 -0.88
CA GLY A 237 -7.21 -16.79 0.11
C GLY A 237 -7.04 -15.31 -0.20
N TRP A 238 -6.50 -14.96 -1.37
CA TRP A 238 -6.41 -13.59 -1.86
C TRP A 238 -6.64 -13.50 -3.37
N THR A 239 -7.02 -12.32 -3.86
CA THR A 239 -7.30 -12.08 -5.27
C THR A 239 -7.22 -10.59 -5.61
N VAL A 240 -7.06 -10.26 -6.90
CA VAL A 240 -7.19 -8.89 -7.38
C VAL A 240 -8.66 -8.60 -7.68
N GLY A 241 -9.19 -7.55 -7.07
CA GLY A 241 -10.55 -7.08 -7.25
C GLY A 241 -10.73 -6.13 -8.44
N PRO A 242 -11.97 -5.58 -8.60
CA PRO A 242 -12.32 -4.76 -9.76
C PRO A 242 -11.53 -3.43 -9.87
N HIS A 243 -10.97 -2.95 -8.77
CA HIS A 243 -10.23 -1.67 -8.72
C HIS A 243 -8.72 -1.86 -8.67
N GLN A 244 -8.21 -2.97 -9.27
CA GLN A 244 -6.78 -3.30 -9.32
C GLN A 244 -6.13 -3.40 -7.92
N ARG A 245 -6.93 -3.69 -6.89
CA ARG A 245 -6.49 -3.83 -5.51
C ARG A 245 -6.61 -5.28 -5.05
N PHE A 246 -5.67 -5.70 -4.23
CA PHE A 246 -5.70 -7.04 -3.63
C PHE A 246 -6.67 -7.05 -2.45
N HIS A 247 -7.43 -8.13 -2.39
CA HIS A 247 -8.39 -8.44 -1.33
C HIS A 247 -7.96 -9.73 -0.65
N HIS A 248 -8.16 -9.80 0.67
CA HIS A 248 -7.75 -10.92 1.50
C HIS A 248 -8.94 -11.46 2.28
N ALA A 249 -9.12 -12.79 2.25
CA ALA A 249 -10.10 -13.48 3.07
C ALA A 249 -9.71 -13.38 4.56
N GLU A 250 -10.69 -13.25 5.45
CA GLU A 250 -10.42 -13.28 6.89
C GLU A 250 -9.75 -14.58 7.33
N SER A 251 -10.20 -15.71 6.78
CA SER A 251 -9.61 -17.02 7.04
C SER A 251 -8.12 -17.11 6.64
N TYR A 252 -7.75 -16.47 5.54
CA TYR A 252 -6.36 -16.37 5.09
C TYR A 252 -5.53 -15.51 6.05
N LEU A 253 -6.02 -14.32 6.42
CA LEU A 253 -5.33 -13.42 7.35
C LEU A 253 -5.04 -14.12 8.68
N ARG A 254 -6.04 -14.78 9.25
CA ARG A 254 -5.87 -15.52 10.52
C ARG A 254 -4.83 -16.63 10.41
N ARG A 255 -4.86 -17.39 9.31
CA ARG A 255 -3.89 -18.45 9.06
C ARG A 255 -2.49 -17.89 8.91
N ALA A 256 -2.28 -16.94 8.01
CA ALA A 256 -0.96 -16.39 7.69
C ALA A 256 -0.30 -15.70 8.91
N LEU A 257 -1.08 -14.94 9.71
CA LEU A 257 -0.60 -14.36 10.96
C LEU A 257 -0.20 -15.43 11.98
N THR A 258 -1.01 -16.48 12.15
CA THR A 258 -0.71 -17.58 13.08
C THR A 258 0.52 -18.37 12.64
N GLU A 259 0.64 -18.65 11.34
CA GLU A 259 1.80 -19.37 10.76
C GLU A 259 3.09 -18.54 10.90
N ALA A 260 3.03 -17.22 10.84
CA ALA A 260 4.14 -16.33 11.13
C ALA A 260 4.48 -16.21 12.62
N GLY A 261 3.66 -16.76 13.52
CA GLY A 261 3.86 -16.77 14.97
C GLY A 261 3.14 -15.70 15.75
N PHE A 262 2.32 -14.87 15.10
CA PHE A 262 1.55 -13.81 15.77
C PHE A 262 0.34 -14.35 16.54
N GLU A 263 0.04 -13.68 17.66
CA GLU A 263 -1.25 -13.76 18.34
C GLU A 263 -2.14 -12.59 17.86
N ILE A 264 -3.36 -12.88 17.42
CA ILE A 264 -4.30 -11.83 17.00
C ILE A 264 -4.89 -11.20 18.27
N ALA A 265 -4.49 -9.99 18.59
CA ALA A 265 -4.99 -9.22 19.72
C ALA A 265 -6.38 -8.63 19.44
N ALA A 266 -6.60 -8.15 18.21
CA ALA A 266 -7.90 -7.68 17.74
C ALA A 266 -8.00 -7.87 16.22
N LEU A 267 -9.18 -8.21 15.73
CA LEU A 267 -9.54 -8.23 14.32
C LEU A 267 -11.01 -7.86 14.21
N GLU A 268 -11.30 -6.79 13.48
CA GLU A 268 -12.66 -6.32 13.28
C GLU A 268 -12.93 -6.04 11.79
N PRO A 269 -14.14 -6.35 11.30
CA PRO A 269 -14.59 -5.90 9.99
C PRO A 269 -14.76 -4.38 10.01
N TRP A 270 -14.31 -3.72 8.93
CA TRP A 270 -14.35 -2.27 8.81
C TRP A 270 -14.69 -1.84 7.40
N VAL A 271 -15.33 -0.68 7.24
CA VAL A 271 -15.44 -0.01 5.93
C VAL A 271 -14.20 0.85 5.76
N ILE A 272 -13.28 0.40 4.90
CA ILE A 272 -11.99 1.08 4.70
C ILE A 272 -12.19 2.46 4.11
N ARG A 273 -13.03 2.56 3.08
CA ARG A 273 -13.40 3.81 2.40
C ARG A 273 -14.75 3.67 1.71
N THR A 274 -15.26 4.78 1.17
CA THR A 274 -16.48 4.76 0.35
C THR A 274 -16.11 5.24 -1.06
N ASN A 275 -16.27 4.38 -2.05
CA ASN A 275 -15.99 4.70 -3.45
C ASN A 275 -17.30 4.86 -4.22
N LEU A 276 -17.54 6.04 -4.79
CA LEU A 276 -18.79 6.37 -5.52
C LEU A 276 -20.07 6.03 -4.74
N GLY A 277 -20.04 6.19 -3.41
CA GLY A 277 -21.16 5.87 -2.52
C GLY A 277 -21.24 4.39 -2.12
N ASN A 278 -20.37 3.51 -2.61
CA ASN A 278 -20.31 2.11 -2.23
C ASN A 278 -19.23 1.91 -1.15
N PRO A 279 -19.56 1.22 -0.03
CA PRO A 279 -18.56 0.90 0.97
C PRO A 279 -17.58 -0.16 0.44
N GLU A 280 -16.28 0.06 0.65
CA GLU A 280 -15.23 -0.93 0.42
C GLU A 280 -14.95 -1.66 1.73
N PRO A 281 -15.38 -2.92 1.86
CA PRO A 281 -15.20 -3.67 3.09
C PRO A 281 -13.77 -4.13 3.26
N GLY A 282 -13.36 -4.26 4.51
CA GLY A 282 -12.03 -4.75 4.85
C GLY A 282 -11.95 -5.19 6.31
N HIS A 283 -10.73 -5.37 6.79
CA HIS A 283 -10.45 -5.69 8.18
C HIS A 283 -9.38 -4.76 8.74
N LEU A 284 -9.54 -4.40 9.99
CA LEU A 284 -8.48 -3.82 10.81
C LEU A 284 -7.98 -4.90 11.77
N VAL A 285 -6.68 -5.04 11.84
CA VAL A 285 -6.04 -6.11 12.64
C VAL A 285 -4.95 -5.52 13.51
N VAL A 286 -4.96 -5.90 14.78
CA VAL A 286 -3.81 -5.73 15.69
C VAL A 286 -3.32 -7.12 16.06
N ALA A 287 -2.07 -7.41 15.74
CA ALA A 287 -1.42 -8.67 16.03
C ALA A 287 -0.23 -8.45 16.96
N ARG A 288 0.04 -9.39 17.86
CA ARG A 288 1.10 -9.30 18.86
C ARG A 288 2.16 -10.37 18.61
N ARG A 289 3.43 -9.98 18.62
CA ARG A 289 4.51 -10.94 18.78
C ARG A 289 4.48 -11.42 20.24
N PRO A 290 4.38 -12.75 20.52
CA PRO A 290 4.42 -13.24 21.90
C PRO A 290 5.67 -12.77 22.65
N ALA A 291 5.53 -12.57 23.96
CA ALA A 291 6.65 -12.12 24.81
C ALA A 291 7.69 -13.23 25.11
N VAL A 292 7.32 -14.47 24.87
CA VAL A 292 8.17 -15.67 25.08
C VAL A 292 7.93 -16.70 23.98
#